data_e7fffa8f1cd20eb8206ec559d63a91ce
#
_entry.id   e7fffa8f1cd20eb8206ec559d63a91ce
#
_cell.length_a   1.000
_cell.length_b   1.000
_cell.length_c   1.000
_cell.angle_alpha   90.00
_cell.angle_beta   90.00
_cell.angle_gamma   90.00
#
_symmetry.space_group_name_H-M   'P 1'
#
loop_
_entity.id
_entity.type
_entity.pdbx_description
1 polymer ?
#
loop_
_entity_poly.entity_id
_entity_poly.type
_entity_poly.pdbx_seq_one_letter_code
_entity_poly.pdbx_strand_id
1 'polypeptide(L)'
;MAWSVNNDLIKGNDMWLYLVELGDSAMTSGMVADAKVLAYSQSCSLEVNADTLDVTTKLACRWNAVLPGNASYTVSSDNLYCLKSAADANSAYTVDHLFDAMVKGENIGWVLAQDSSTECGTVGGPDTTKSYYFGEGAITSLSITGGNNEIATSSLTITGSGEVKYQAA
;
A
#
# COMPACT_ATOMS: atom_id res chain seq x y z
N MET A 1 21.88 16.05 -19.96
CA MET A 1 21.75 14.84 -19.11
C MET A 1 21.19 13.74 -19.97
N ALA A 2 21.92 12.65 -20.13
CA ALA A 2 21.38 11.47 -20.82
C ALA A 2 20.56 10.66 -19.80
N TRP A 3 19.30 10.45 -20.08
CA TRP A 3 18.44 9.56 -19.29
C TRP A 3 18.90 8.11 -19.48
N SER A 4 19.31 7.48 -18.40
CA SER A 4 19.63 6.05 -18.40
C SER A 4 18.35 5.27 -18.11
N VAL A 5 17.66 4.87 -19.14
CA VAL A 5 16.36 4.15 -19.06
C VAL A 5 16.42 2.88 -18.20
N ASN A 6 17.62 2.30 -18.02
CA ASN A 6 17.77 1.05 -17.28
C ASN A 6 17.88 1.20 -15.75
N ASN A 7 18.21 2.40 -15.24
CA ASN A 7 18.38 2.62 -13.79
C ASN A 7 17.28 3.48 -13.16
N ASP A 8 16.48 4.17 -13.98
CA ASP A 8 15.49 5.14 -13.48
C ASP A 8 14.06 4.59 -13.50
N LEU A 9 13.84 3.43 -14.16
CA LEU A 9 12.52 2.80 -14.22
C LEU A 9 12.44 1.63 -13.25
N ILE A 10 11.44 1.65 -12.39
CA ILE A 10 11.11 0.56 -11.48
C ILE A 10 10.18 -0.41 -12.21
N LYS A 11 10.52 -1.69 -12.21
CA LYS A 11 9.63 -2.73 -12.73
C LYS A 11 8.50 -2.98 -11.74
N GLY A 12 7.29 -3.23 -12.24
CA GLY A 12 6.14 -3.54 -11.39
C GLY A 12 6.37 -4.76 -10.47
N ASN A 13 7.19 -5.72 -10.91
CA ASN A 13 7.54 -6.90 -10.11
C ASN A 13 8.42 -6.58 -8.90
N ASP A 14 9.08 -5.44 -8.89
CA ASP A 14 9.98 -5.05 -7.80
C ASP A 14 9.27 -4.19 -6.76
N MET A 15 8.02 -3.75 -7.03
CA MET A 15 7.19 -2.96 -6.12
C MET A 15 6.26 -3.87 -5.32
N TRP A 16 6.36 -3.81 -4.00
CA TRP A 16 5.63 -4.66 -3.10
C TRP A 16 4.85 -3.86 -2.06
N LEU A 17 3.72 -4.41 -1.64
CA LEU A 17 2.95 -3.90 -0.51
C LEU A 17 3.31 -4.70 0.75
N TYR A 18 3.81 -3.98 1.73
CA TYR A 18 4.09 -4.50 3.07
C TYR A 18 3.10 -3.92 4.05
N LEU A 19 2.79 -4.68 5.08
CA LEU A 19 1.83 -4.31 6.11
C LEU A 19 2.47 -4.40 7.49
N VAL A 20 1.96 -3.59 8.42
CA VAL A 20 2.40 -3.54 9.83
C VAL A 20 1.18 -3.45 10.73
N GLU A 21 1.13 -4.25 11.77
CA GLU A 21 0.15 -4.07 12.85
C GLU A 21 0.56 -2.87 13.71
N LEU A 22 -0.33 -1.91 13.84
CA LEU A 22 -0.05 -0.67 14.57
C LEU A 22 -0.50 -0.73 16.03
N GLY A 23 -1.50 -1.57 16.35
CA GLY A 23 -2.20 -1.48 17.61
C GLY A 23 -2.74 -0.06 17.83
N ASP A 24 -2.41 0.55 18.95
CA ASP A 24 -2.79 1.92 19.29
C ASP A 24 -1.74 2.98 18.87
N SER A 25 -0.74 2.59 18.08
CA SER A 25 0.38 3.46 17.70
C SER A 25 0.21 3.99 16.29
N ALA A 26 0.65 5.23 16.03
CA ALA A 26 0.70 5.78 14.68
C ALA A 26 1.90 5.21 13.90
N MET A 27 1.75 5.09 12.57
CA MET A 27 2.80 4.61 11.68
C MET A 27 4.00 5.54 11.65
N THR A 28 5.18 4.99 11.91
CA THR A 28 6.47 5.71 11.87
C THR A 28 7.46 5.03 10.93
N SER A 29 8.46 5.78 10.48
CA SER A 29 9.53 5.24 9.63
C SER A 29 10.34 4.12 10.30
N GLY A 30 10.41 4.09 11.63
CA GLY A 30 11.07 3.03 12.38
C GLY A 30 10.37 1.67 12.29
N MET A 31 9.06 1.66 12.05
CA MET A 31 8.26 0.44 11.91
C MET A 31 8.36 -0.19 10.51
N VAL A 32 8.91 0.53 9.54
CA VAL A 32 9.04 0.04 8.15
C VAL A 32 9.90 -1.22 8.09
N ALA A 33 10.93 -1.33 8.91
CA ALA A 33 11.79 -2.49 8.96
C ALA A 33 11.07 -3.78 9.45
N ASP A 34 10.01 -3.61 10.25
CA ASP A 34 9.20 -4.72 10.78
C ASP A 34 8.02 -5.07 9.88
N ALA A 35 7.87 -4.35 8.76
CA ALA A 35 6.78 -4.55 7.82
C ALA A 35 6.92 -5.92 7.11
N LYS A 36 5.82 -6.64 7.06
CA LYS A 36 5.73 -7.96 6.44
C LYS A 36 5.00 -7.89 5.10
N VAL A 37 5.46 -8.64 4.14
CA VAL A 37 4.84 -8.72 2.83
C VAL A 37 3.43 -9.28 2.92
N LEU A 38 2.55 -8.81 2.04
CA LEU A 38 1.26 -9.44 1.82
C LEU A 38 1.45 -10.69 0.95
N ALA A 39 1.07 -11.86 1.50
CA ALA A 39 1.29 -13.14 0.86
C ALA A 39 0.62 -13.23 -0.52
N TYR A 40 1.35 -13.75 -1.50
CA TYR A 40 0.85 -14.01 -2.86
C TYR A 40 0.23 -12.79 -3.56
N SER A 41 0.75 -11.58 -3.30
CA SER A 41 0.32 -10.36 -3.96
C SER A 41 0.63 -10.42 -5.46
N GLN A 42 -0.35 -10.10 -6.29
CA GLN A 42 -0.26 -10.04 -7.75
C GLN A 42 -0.18 -8.60 -8.24
N SER A 43 -0.85 -7.69 -7.55
CA SER A 43 -0.84 -6.27 -7.87
C SER A 43 -0.94 -5.43 -6.60
N CYS A 44 -0.40 -4.25 -6.65
CA CYS A 44 -0.58 -3.24 -5.61
C CYS A 44 -0.68 -1.86 -6.25
N SER A 45 -1.48 -0.98 -5.66
CA SER A 45 -1.63 0.40 -6.11
C SER A 45 -1.85 1.35 -4.94
N LEU A 46 -1.35 2.56 -5.09
CA LEU A 46 -1.62 3.70 -4.23
C LEU A 46 -2.26 4.79 -5.08
N GLU A 47 -3.44 5.22 -4.72
CA GLU A 47 -4.14 6.34 -5.33
C GLU A 47 -4.28 7.46 -4.30
N VAL A 48 -3.84 8.66 -4.67
CA VAL A 48 -3.92 9.85 -3.83
C VAL A 48 -4.78 10.88 -4.56
N ASN A 49 -5.82 11.34 -3.92
CA ASN A 49 -6.77 12.31 -4.45
C ASN A 49 -6.81 13.55 -3.56
N ALA A 50 -6.94 14.72 -4.15
CA ALA A 50 -7.14 15.96 -3.45
C ALA A 50 -8.37 16.68 -4.02
N ASP A 51 -9.23 17.14 -3.13
CA ASP A 51 -10.36 17.99 -3.50
C ASP A 51 -9.87 19.36 -3.93
N THR A 52 -10.68 20.05 -4.74
CA THR A 52 -10.42 21.42 -5.14
C THR A 52 -11.54 22.33 -4.69
N LEU A 53 -11.17 23.48 -4.14
CA LEU A 53 -12.13 24.55 -3.78
C LEU A 53 -12.09 25.60 -4.89
N ASP A 54 -13.25 25.86 -5.50
CA ASP A 54 -13.38 26.92 -6.49
C ASP A 54 -13.42 28.30 -5.78
N VAL A 55 -12.44 29.13 -6.09
CA VAL A 55 -12.33 30.49 -5.60
C VAL A 55 -12.36 31.50 -6.75
N THR A 56 -12.99 31.13 -7.86
CA THR A 56 -13.12 31.96 -9.05
C THR A 56 -13.96 33.19 -8.73
N THR A 57 -13.41 34.38 -8.98
CA THR A 57 -14.10 35.65 -8.85
C THR A 57 -14.31 36.30 -10.22
N LYS A 58 -15.18 37.32 -10.29
CA LYS A 58 -15.38 38.10 -11.52
C LYS A 58 -14.10 38.75 -12.05
N LEU A 59 -13.07 38.88 -11.22
CA LEU A 59 -11.76 39.43 -11.60
C LEU A 59 -10.86 38.39 -12.27
N ALA A 60 -11.20 37.09 -12.18
CA ALA A 60 -10.43 35.99 -12.78
C ALA A 60 -10.59 35.93 -14.32
N CYS A 61 -11.43 36.78 -14.90
CA CYS A 61 -11.71 36.85 -16.35
C CYS A 61 -12.17 35.51 -16.93
N ARG A 62 -11.31 34.86 -17.74
CA ARG A 62 -11.63 33.60 -18.46
C ARG A 62 -11.16 32.35 -17.74
N TRP A 63 -10.40 32.47 -16.66
CA TRP A 63 -9.72 31.36 -16.00
C TRP A 63 -10.33 31.07 -14.64
N ASN A 64 -10.54 29.78 -14.38
CA ASN A 64 -10.96 29.34 -13.05
C ASN A 64 -9.76 29.40 -12.10
N ALA A 65 -10.02 29.89 -10.89
CA ALA A 65 -9.07 29.85 -9.79
C ALA A 65 -9.51 28.79 -8.79
N VAL A 66 -8.61 27.85 -8.47
CA VAL A 66 -8.86 26.76 -7.53
C VAL A 66 -7.80 26.72 -6.45
N LEU A 67 -8.21 26.36 -5.25
CA LEU A 67 -7.30 26.04 -4.15
C LEU A 67 -7.37 24.53 -3.85
N PRO A 68 -6.26 23.90 -3.44
CA PRO A 68 -6.30 22.54 -2.97
C PRO A 68 -7.12 22.42 -1.69
N GLY A 69 -8.01 21.44 -1.65
CA GLY A 69 -8.84 21.09 -0.50
C GLY A 69 -8.23 19.91 0.29
N ASN A 70 -9.11 19.08 0.84
CA ASN A 70 -8.69 17.91 1.59
C ASN A 70 -8.10 16.85 0.66
N ALA A 71 -7.02 16.21 1.10
CA ALA A 71 -6.44 15.06 0.43
C ALA A 71 -6.91 13.76 1.09
N SER A 72 -7.12 12.74 0.27
CA SER A 72 -7.44 11.38 0.68
C SER A 72 -6.64 10.39 -0.14
N TYR A 73 -6.46 9.17 0.35
CA TYR A 73 -5.77 8.15 -0.40
C TYR A 73 -6.35 6.76 -0.15
N THR A 74 -6.12 5.89 -1.10
CA THR A 74 -6.56 4.51 -1.07
C THR A 74 -5.41 3.62 -1.54
N VAL A 75 -5.17 2.55 -0.80
CA VAL A 75 -4.22 1.49 -1.18
C VAL A 75 -5.03 0.25 -1.52
N SER A 76 -4.77 -0.35 -2.67
CA SER A 76 -5.43 -1.60 -3.06
C SER A 76 -4.42 -2.64 -3.51
N SER A 77 -4.79 -3.90 -3.31
CA SER A 77 -3.98 -5.05 -3.72
C SER A 77 -4.86 -6.21 -4.11
N ASP A 78 -4.50 -6.89 -5.20
CA ASP A 78 -5.08 -8.16 -5.60
C ASP A 78 -4.11 -9.28 -5.29
N ASN A 79 -4.60 -10.35 -4.69
CA ASN A 79 -3.78 -11.43 -4.16
C ASN A 79 -4.40 -12.79 -4.49
N LEU A 80 -3.59 -13.84 -4.52
CA LEU A 80 -4.10 -15.19 -4.46
C LEU A 80 -4.47 -15.52 -3.01
N TYR A 81 -5.62 -16.16 -2.82
CA TYR A 81 -6.06 -16.58 -1.49
C TYR A 81 -5.23 -17.78 -1.02
N CYS A 82 -4.61 -17.63 0.14
CA CYS A 82 -3.89 -18.72 0.79
C CYS A 82 -4.35 -18.86 2.24
N LEU A 83 -4.41 -20.09 2.71
CA LEU A 83 -4.67 -20.38 4.12
C LEU A 83 -3.44 -20.06 4.97
N LYS A 84 -3.69 -19.58 6.18
CA LYS A 84 -2.65 -19.37 7.17
C LYS A 84 -1.94 -20.69 7.47
N SER A 85 -0.69 -20.81 7.07
CA SER A 85 0.18 -21.91 7.49
C SER A 85 0.88 -21.53 8.80
N ALA A 86 1.01 -22.48 9.72
CA ALA A 86 1.73 -22.25 10.98
C ALA A 86 3.23 -21.92 10.76
N ALA A 87 3.81 -22.33 9.64
CA ALA A 87 5.19 -22.05 9.28
C ALA A 87 5.39 -20.62 8.74
N ASP A 88 4.35 -20.05 8.10
CA ASP A 88 4.44 -18.75 7.43
C ASP A 88 3.89 -17.61 8.28
N ALA A 89 3.34 -17.92 9.46
CA ALA A 89 2.67 -16.95 10.33
C ALA A 89 3.56 -15.77 10.78
N ASN A 90 4.88 -15.92 10.70
CA ASN A 90 5.82 -14.88 11.12
C ASN A 90 6.45 -14.09 9.96
N SER A 91 6.31 -14.53 8.70
CA SER A 91 7.01 -13.93 7.57
C SER A 91 6.11 -13.15 6.61
N ALA A 92 4.81 -13.43 6.59
CA ALA A 92 3.87 -12.74 5.68
C ALA A 92 2.48 -12.57 6.31
N TYR A 93 1.78 -11.51 5.91
CA TYR A 93 0.36 -11.36 6.21
C TYR A 93 -0.46 -12.17 5.23
N THR A 94 -1.45 -12.88 5.77
CA THR A 94 -2.46 -13.60 4.97
C THR A 94 -3.81 -12.89 5.08
N VAL A 95 -4.75 -13.27 4.23
CA VAL A 95 -6.12 -12.74 4.23
C VAL A 95 -6.81 -12.90 5.58
N ASP A 96 -6.52 -14.00 6.30
CA ASP A 96 -7.10 -14.26 7.62
C ASP A 96 -6.66 -13.22 8.66
N HIS A 97 -5.40 -12.80 8.63
CA HIS A 97 -4.91 -11.71 9.51
C HIS A 97 -5.60 -10.38 9.20
N LEU A 98 -5.81 -10.10 7.90
CA LEU A 98 -6.48 -8.87 7.47
C LEU A 98 -7.96 -8.87 7.88
N PHE A 99 -8.61 -10.03 7.81
CA PHE A 99 -9.98 -10.20 8.27
C PHE A 99 -10.10 -9.95 9.76
N ASP A 100 -9.18 -10.49 10.57
CA ASP A 100 -9.15 -10.28 12.01
C ASP A 100 -8.96 -8.79 12.36
N ALA A 101 -8.04 -8.10 11.69
CA ALA A 101 -7.82 -6.67 11.88
C ALA A 101 -9.05 -5.83 11.49
N MET A 102 -9.71 -6.18 10.37
CA MET A 102 -10.94 -5.52 9.92
C MET A 102 -12.09 -5.70 10.92
N VAL A 103 -12.29 -6.91 11.45
CA VAL A 103 -13.34 -7.21 12.43
C VAL A 103 -13.12 -6.48 13.75
N LYS A 104 -11.87 -6.37 14.17
CA LYS A 104 -11.49 -5.63 15.39
C LYS A 104 -11.59 -4.12 15.20
N GLY A 105 -11.63 -3.63 13.97
CA GLY A 105 -11.64 -2.19 13.65
C GLY A 105 -10.30 -1.51 13.90
N GLU A 106 -9.21 -2.27 13.82
CA GLU A 106 -7.86 -1.75 14.01
C GLU A 106 -7.33 -1.10 12.73
N ASN A 107 -6.60 0.00 12.88
CA ASN A 107 -5.84 0.58 11.78
C ASN A 107 -4.62 -0.30 11.49
N ILE A 108 -4.27 -0.36 10.22
CA ILE A 108 -3.09 -1.08 9.75
C ILE A 108 -2.11 -0.09 9.10
N GLY A 109 -0.83 -0.27 9.37
CA GLY A 109 0.23 0.43 8.65
C GLY A 109 0.51 -0.25 7.32
N TRP A 110 0.79 0.54 6.31
CA TRP A 110 1.16 0.04 4.99
C TRP A 110 2.43 0.72 4.50
N VAL A 111 3.22 -0.02 3.76
CA VAL A 111 4.45 0.46 3.11
C VAL A 111 4.45 -0.03 1.68
N LEU A 112 4.61 0.88 0.74
CA LEU A 112 4.81 0.58 -0.68
C LEU A 112 6.27 0.84 -1.00
N ALA A 113 7.04 -0.22 -1.16
CA ALA A 113 8.48 -0.18 -1.31
C ALA A 113 8.97 -1.22 -2.31
N GLN A 114 10.22 -1.06 -2.75
CA GLN A 114 10.92 -2.12 -3.45
C GLN A 114 11.37 -3.19 -2.45
N ASP A 115 11.44 -4.43 -2.91
CA ASP A 115 12.00 -5.50 -2.10
C ASP A 115 13.53 -5.39 -2.01
N SER A 116 14.08 -5.65 -0.83
CA SER A 116 15.53 -5.65 -0.58
C SER A 116 16.21 -6.89 -1.13
N SER A 117 15.48 -7.99 -1.38
CA SER A 117 16.03 -9.20 -1.96
C SER A 117 16.25 -9.05 -3.46
N THR A 118 17.40 -9.51 -3.94
CA THR A 118 17.72 -9.63 -5.37
C THR A 118 17.49 -11.04 -5.91
N GLU A 119 17.13 -11.98 -5.03
CA GLU A 119 16.91 -13.38 -5.38
C GLU A 119 15.44 -13.65 -5.69
N CYS A 120 15.20 -14.28 -6.83
CA CYS A 120 13.84 -14.69 -7.21
C CYS A 120 13.29 -15.73 -6.23
N GLY A 121 12.08 -15.48 -5.73
CA GLY A 121 11.40 -16.36 -4.77
C GLY A 121 11.75 -16.14 -3.30
N THR A 122 12.59 -15.15 -3.00
CA THR A 122 12.92 -14.75 -1.63
C THR A 122 12.44 -13.34 -1.38
N VAL A 123 11.74 -13.11 -0.28
CA VAL A 123 11.30 -11.77 0.15
C VAL A 123 12.25 -11.29 1.23
N GLY A 124 12.92 -10.17 0.97
CA GLY A 124 13.90 -9.58 1.88
C GLY A 124 13.34 -8.50 2.82
N GLY A 125 12.10 -8.09 2.60
CA GLY A 125 11.49 -6.95 3.27
C GLY A 125 11.69 -5.63 2.54
N PRO A 126 11.12 -4.52 3.03
CA PRO A 126 11.21 -3.20 2.39
C PRO A 126 12.66 -2.72 2.27
N ASP A 127 13.08 -2.32 1.09
CA ASP A 127 14.40 -1.72 0.88
C ASP A 127 14.39 -0.26 1.34
N THR A 128 14.86 -0.01 2.56
CA THR A 128 14.92 1.32 3.16
C THR A 128 16.02 2.21 2.58
N THR A 129 16.89 1.67 1.71
CA THR A 129 17.91 2.45 0.99
C THR A 129 17.37 3.13 -0.26
N LYS A 130 16.16 2.76 -0.68
CA LYS A 130 15.44 3.35 -1.82
C LYS A 130 14.25 4.17 -1.33
N SER A 131 13.69 4.93 -2.24
CA SER A 131 12.49 5.71 -1.94
C SER A 131 11.29 4.80 -1.72
N TYR A 132 10.51 5.10 -0.69
CA TYR A 132 9.28 4.37 -0.36
C TYR A 132 8.19 5.29 0.17
N TYR A 133 6.95 4.82 0.06
CA TYR A 133 5.77 5.49 0.59
C TYR A 133 5.20 4.67 1.74
N PHE A 134 4.71 5.34 2.76
CA PHE A 134 4.10 4.68 3.90
C PHE A 134 3.00 5.54 4.53
N GLY A 135 2.11 4.89 5.23
CA GLY A 135 1.01 5.53 5.92
C GLY A 135 0.21 4.54 6.74
N GLU A 136 -0.90 5.00 7.25
CA GLU A 136 -1.84 4.20 8.03
C GLU A 136 -3.24 4.31 7.47
N GLY A 137 -4.05 3.30 7.68
CA GLY A 137 -5.44 3.32 7.23
C GLY A 137 -6.26 2.17 7.79
N ALA A 138 -7.56 2.26 7.56
CA ALA A 138 -8.49 1.20 7.90
C ALA A 138 -8.76 0.32 6.69
N ILE A 139 -8.89 -0.99 6.91
CA ILE A 139 -9.33 -1.91 5.89
C ILE A 139 -10.84 -1.68 5.67
N THR A 140 -11.19 -1.19 4.48
CA THR A 140 -12.58 -0.87 4.15
C THR A 140 -13.26 -1.90 3.28
N SER A 141 -12.47 -2.69 2.55
CA SER A 141 -13.00 -3.78 1.74
C SER A 141 -12.02 -4.94 1.71
N LEU A 142 -12.55 -6.13 1.92
CA LEU A 142 -11.84 -7.38 1.76
C LEU A 142 -12.79 -8.36 1.07
N SER A 143 -12.46 -8.81 -0.12
CA SER A 143 -13.27 -9.77 -0.86
C SER A 143 -12.48 -11.03 -1.15
N ILE A 144 -13.16 -12.16 -1.13
CA ILE A 144 -12.61 -13.47 -1.47
C ILE A 144 -13.49 -14.05 -2.56
N THR A 145 -12.91 -14.46 -3.66
CA THR A 145 -13.62 -15.05 -4.80
C THR A 145 -13.02 -16.41 -5.15
N GLY A 146 -13.86 -17.42 -5.24
CA GLY A 146 -13.48 -18.76 -5.65
C GLY A 146 -14.38 -19.25 -6.75
N GLY A 147 -13.81 -19.59 -7.91
CA GLY A 147 -14.50 -20.21 -9.04
C GLY A 147 -14.30 -21.73 -9.05
N ASN A 148 -15.20 -22.45 -9.73
CA ASN A 148 -15.02 -23.88 -9.95
C ASN A 148 -13.84 -24.09 -10.91
N ASN A 149 -12.86 -24.89 -10.49
CA ASN A 149 -11.65 -25.19 -11.26
C ASN A 149 -10.69 -24.00 -11.45
N GLU A 150 -10.77 -22.99 -10.56
CA GLU A 150 -9.92 -21.81 -10.54
C GLU A 150 -9.25 -21.62 -9.18
N ILE A 151 -8.11 -20.95 -9.16
CA ILE A 151 -7.45 -20.56 -7.89
C ILE A 151 -8.28 -19.44 -7.25
N ALA A 152 -8.57 -19.58 -5.96
CA ALA A 152 -9.25 -18.52 -5.23
C ALA A 152 -8.39 -17.26 -5.15
N THR A 153 -9.01 -16.10 -5.32
CA THR A 153 -8.38 -14.78 -5.27
C THR A 153 -8.97 -13.95 -4.15
N SER A 154 -8.22 -12.99 -3.70
CA SER A 154 -8.68 -12.00 -2.73
C SER A 154 -8.30 -10.60 -3.18
N SER A 155 -9.14 -9.61 -2.89
CA SER A 155 -8.80 -8.21 -3.07
C SER A 155 -8.95 -7.46 -1.77
N LEU A 156 -8.00 -6.56 -1.52
CA LEU A 156 -7.89 -5.72 -0.34
C LEU A 156 -7.98 -4.26 -0.74
N THR A 157 -8.74 -3.48 0.04
CA THR A 157 -8.74 -2.03 -0.07
C THR A 157 -8.56 -1.41 1.32
N ILE A 158 -7.57 -0.55 1.44
CA ILE A 158 -7.28 0.22 2.65
C ILE A 158 -7.59 1.68 2.34
N THR A 159 -8.48 2.28 3.10
CA THR A 159 -8.72 3.73 3.05
C THR A 159 -7.81 4.42 4.05
N GLY A 160 -7.05 5.40 3.56
CA GLY A 160 -6.06 6.09 4.34
C GLY A 160 -6.63 6.90 5.49
N SER A 161 -5.89 6.90 6.58
CA SER A 161 -6.11 7.75 7.75
C SER A 161 -4.86 8.59 7.97
N GLY A 162 -5.03 9.92 8.00
CA GLY A 162 -3.88 10.82 8.13
C GLY A 162 -3.13 11.07 6.82
N GLU A 163 -1.84 11.36 6.92
CA GLU A 163 -0.97 11.77 5.82
C GLU A 163 -0.20 10.60 5.22
N VAL A 164 -0.11 10.57 3.88
CA VAL A 164 0.87 9.73 3.20
C VAL A 164 2.24 10.34 3.38
N LYS A 165 3.18 9.55 3.87
CA LYS A 165 4.56 9.97 4.06
C LYS A 165 5.44 9.38 2.96
N TYR A 166 6.37 10.19 2.50
CA TYR A 166 7.38 9.80 1.51
C TYR A 166 8.75 9.89 2.14
N GLN A 167 9.53 8.83 2.01
CA GLN A 167 10.93 8.82 2.39
C GLN A 167 11.77 8.72 1.11
N ALA A 168 12.60 9.72 0.87
CA ALA A 168 13.58 9.67 -0.20
C ALA A 168 14.76 8.75 0.17
N ALA A 169 15.38 8.16 -0.85
CA ALA A 169 16.60 7.38 -0.73
C ALA A 169 17.77 8.21 -0.21
#